data_c8da02873822e6f4f2ddee21319ac267
#
_entry.id   c8da02873822e6f4f2ddee21319ac267
#
_cell.length_a   1.000
_cell.length_b   1.000
_cell.length_c   1.000
_cell.angle_alpha   90.00
_cell.angle_beta   90.00
_cell.angle_gamma   90.00
#
_symmetry.space_group_name_H-M   'P 1'
#
loop_
_entity.id
_entity.type
_entity.pdbx_description
1 polymer ?
#
loop_
_entity_poly.entity_id
_entity_poly.type
_entity_poly.pdbx_seq_one_letter_code
_entity_poly.pdbx_strand_id
1 'polypeptide(L)'
;MVLVSLTDGCLGAPVLACRDALVAEGAEVSTVVAGSDAELDAVITRLDGPARDDGLTWPGEGGPRLVVAAAAVGQVRAVLRRMTRRYAPPPSRRPADLAADRTLPDLPPIGVLPLYGARLFDLPADPAEVAKAVLHGTPSRLDLLRTDAGSVTLDGTFIGGEAPWSARVEVDDTVLAEPHERIAACVIGNGDGYATVDGLPFVPAADPADGMLDVAVAVPVKVRRQARVELRRARGRAVSVAPVDEVPFLDDGVAGTLTRKRSWWIERRSWAVLRP
;
A
#
# COMPACT_ATOMS: atom_id res chain seq x y z
N MET A 1 -7.89 22.19 -4.79
CA MET A 1 -7.22 20.90 -5.07
C MET A 1 -5.79 20.97 -4.57
N VAL A 2 -5.21 19.87 -4.10
CA VAL A 2 -3.81 19.83 -3.64
C VAL A 2 -3.03 18.86 -4.50
N LEU A 3 -1.98 19.32 -5.17
CA LEU A 3 -1.04 18.50 -5.91
C LEU A 3 0.25 18.36 -5.09
N VAL A 4 0.55 17.14 -4.66
CA VAL A 4 1.74 16.84 -3.83
C VAL A 4 2.79 16.10 -4.67
N SER A 5 4.00 16.64 -4.69
CA SER A 5 5.18 15.98 -5.22
C SER A 5 6.03 15.44 -4.08
N LEU A 6 6.43 14.18 -4.17
CA LEU A 6 7.28 13.49 -3.19
C LEU A 6 8.73 13.33 -3.70
N THR A 7 9.11 14.13 -4.69
CA THR A 7 10.47 14.12 -5.25
C THR A 7 11.33 15.22 -4.62
N ASP A 8 12.61 14.95 -4.46
CA ASP A 8 13.55 15.88 -3.83
C ASP A 8 13.64 17.21 -4.61
N GLY A 9 13.04 18.24 -4.04
CA GLY A 9 13.44 19.65 -4.26
C GLY A 9 12.91 20.39 -5.48
N CYS A 10 12.31 19.76 -6.52
CA CYS A 10 11.83 20.47 -7.70
C CYS A 10 10.49 19.92 -8.21
N LEU A 11 9.59 20.83 -8.59
CA LEU A 11 8.41 20.48 -9.38
C LEU A 11 8.85 20.16 -10.81
N GLY A 12 8.89 18.88 -11.16
CA GLY A 12 9.23 18.43 -12.51
C GLY A 12 8.19 18.84 -13.56
N ALA A 13 8.58 18.83 -14.83
CA ALA A 13 7.71 19.19 -15.96
C ALA A 13 6.35 18.45 -15.95
N PRO A 14 6.25 17.13 -15.64
CA PRO A 14 4.95 16.44 -15.56
C PRO A 14 4.03 17.01 -14.48
N VAL A 15 4.57 17.43 -13.33
CA VAL A 15 3.80 18.01 -12.22
C VAL A 15 3.24 19.36 -12.63
N LEU A 16 4.04 20.20 -13.29
CA LEU A 16 3.60 21.49 -13.80
C LEU A 16 2.55 21.31 -14.90
N ALA A 17 2.73 20.37 -15.82
CA ALA A 17 1.77 20.07 -16.86
C ALA A 17 0.42 19.59 -16.30
N CYS A 18 0.44 18.75 -15.29
CA CYS A 18 -0.78 18.30 -14.60
C CYS A 18 -1.48 19.47 -13.88
N ARG A 19 -0.73 20.32 -13.19
CA ARG A 19 -1.27 21.55 -12.58
C ARG A 19 -1.95 22.43 -13.63
N ASP A 20 -1.26 22.70 -14.73
CA ASP A 20 -1.75 23.59 -15.77
C ASP A 20 -3.00 23.01 -16.45
N ALA A 21 -3.06 21.70 -16.67
CA ALA A 21 -4.26 21.01 -17.15
C ALA A 21 -5.44 21.14 -16.18
N LEU A 22 -5.21 20.96 -14.87
CA LEU A 22 -6.24 21.14 -13.83
C LEU A 22 -6.75 22.60 -13.79
N VAL A 23 -5.85 23.58 -13.89
CA VAL A 23 -6.19 25.01 -13.89
C VAL A 23 -6.98 25.38 -15.16
N ALA A 24 -6.62 24.83 -16.31
CA ALA A 24 -7.34 25.05 -17.57
C ALA A 24 -8.81 24.59 -17.51
N GLU A 25 -9.10 23.56 -16.70
CA GLU A 25 -10.46 23.08 -16.43
C GLU A 25 -11.14 23.82 -15.26
N GLY A 26 -10.57 24.94 -14.80
CA GLY A 26 -11.15 25.82 -13.78
C GLY A 26 -10.88 25.40 -12.31
N ALA A 27 -10.00 24.44 -12.06
CA ALA A 27 -9.68 24.06 -10.70
C ALA A 27 -8.70 25.02 -10.03
N GLU A 28 -8.94 25.35 -8.76
CA GLU A 28 -7.93 26.00 -7.91
C GLU A 28 -6.93 24.94 -7.42
N VAL A 29 -5.65 25.08 -7.78
CA VAL A 29 -4.61 24.11 -7.49
C VAL A 29 -3.51 24.71 -6.62
N SER A 30 -3.29 24.14 -5.43
CA SER A 30 -2.08 24.40 -4.65
C SER A 30 -1.09 23.27 -4.86
N THR A 31 0.16 23.60 -5.14
CA THR A 31 1.23 22.63 -5.33
C THR A 31 2.15 22.62 -4.11
N VAL A 32 2.46 21.43 -3.60
CA VAL A 32 3.30 21.24 -2.42
C VAL A 32 4.37 20.21 -2.74
N VAL A 33 5.61 20.48 -2.33
CA VAL A 33 6.69 19.48 -2.28
C VAL A 33 6.77 19.01 -0.84
N ALA A 34 6.66 17.71 -0.61
CA ALA A 34 6.72 17.13 0.72
C ALA A 34 7.90 16.15 0.81
N GLY A 35 8.95 16.54 1.53
CA GLY A 35 10.13 15.75 1.81
C GLY A 35 10.13 15.10 3.20
N SER A 36 9.07 15.34 3.99
CA SER A 36 8.98 14.83 5.37
C SER A 36 7.56 14.38 5.75
N ASP A 37 7.48 13.52 6.76
CA ASP A 37 6.20 13.09 7.36
C ASP A 37 5.38 14.29 7.89
N ALA A 38 6.03 15.32 8.44
CA ALA A 38 5.35 16.50 8.96
C ALA A 38 4.70 17.35 7.84
N GLU A 39 5.38 17.49 6.71
CA GLU A 39 4.83 18.18 5.54
C GLU A 39 3.66 17.41 4.93
N LEU A 40 3.75 16.08 4.86
CA LEU A 40 2.62 15.24 4.47
C LEU A 40 1.44 15.38 5.41
N ASP A 41 1.67 15.40 6.72
CA ASP A 41 0.61 15.61 7.71
C ASP A 41 -0.08 16.96 7.54
N ALA A 42 0.67 18.03 7.25
CA ALA A 42 0.10 19.34 6.99
C ALA A 42 -0.81 19.36 5.74
N VAL A 43 -0.44 18.59 4.71
CA VAL A 43 -1.28 18.39 3.53
C VAL A 43 -2.53 17.59 3.86
N ILE A 44 -2.38 16.46 4.53
CA ILE A 44 -3.49 15.55 4.87
C ILE A 44 -4.51 16.23 5.79
N THR A 45 -4.07 17.12 6.69
CA THR A 45 -4.96 17.92 7.54
C THR A 45 -6.01 18.72 6.75
N ARG A 46 -5.71 19.10 5.50
CA ARG A 46 -6.67 19.80 4.62
C ARG A 46 -7.83 18.92 4.13
N LEU A 47 -7.71 17.59 4.32
CA LEU A 47 -8.72 16.61 3.94
C LEU A 47 -9.66 16.28 5.10
N ASP A 48 -9.44 16.85 6.28
CA ASP A 48 -10.24 16.58 7.47
C ASP A 48 -11.68 17.05 7.28
N GLY A 49 -12.58 16.23 7.78
CA GLY A 49 -13.99 16.57 7.91
C GLY A 49 -14.26 17.46 9.14
N PRO A 50 -15.54 17.72 9.38
CA PRO A 50 -15.96 18.47 10.57
C PRO A 50 -15.55 17.71 11.85
N ALA A 51 -15.41 18.48 12.93
CA ALA A 51 -15.14 17.93 14.24
C ALA A 51 -16.24 16.94 14.65
N ARG A 52 -15.84 15.76 15.16
CA ARG A 52 -16.75 14.73 15.65
C ARG A 52 -16.89 14.81 17.16
N ASP A 53 -18.07 14.46 17.66
CA ASP A 53 -18.37 14.46 19.09
C ASP A 53 -17.52 13.46 19.88
N ASP A 54 -17.08 12.36 19.20
CA ASP A 54 -16.18 11.36 19.78
C ASP A 54 -14.71 11.80 19.81
N GLY A 55 -14.40 12.98 19.27
CA GLY A 55 -13.04 13.54 19.19
C GLY A 55 -12.12 12.78 18.23
N LEU A 56 -12.66 11.93 17.37
CA LEU A 56 -11.90 11.33 16.27
C LEU A 56 -11.88 12.28 15.07
N THR A 57 -10.90 12.08 14.19
CA THR A 57 -10.80 12.81 12.92
C THR A 57 -11.12 11.86 11.78
N TRP A 58 -12.04 12.23 10.92
CA TRP A 58 -12.36 11.49 9.71
C TRP A 58 -12.22 12.39 8.49
N PRO A 59 -12.07 11.78 7.28
CA PRO A 59 -12.03 12.56 6.06
C PRO A 59 -13.34 13.33 5.85
N GLY A 60 -13.24 14.55 5.31
CA GLY A 60 -14.39 15.34 4.95
C GLY A 60 -15.01 14.93 3.61
N GLU A 61 -16.33 14.93 3.54
CA GLU A 61 -17.03 14.84 2.26
C GLU A 61 -16.93 16.17 1.51
N GLY A 62 -16.58 16.14 0.22
CA GLY A 62 -16.48 17.36 -0.62
C GLY A 62 -15.25 18.24 -0.34
N GLY A 63 -14.31 17.77 0.46
CA GLY A 63 -13.02 18.44 0.69
C GLY A 63 -12.13 18.51 -0.56
N PRO A 64 -10.95 19.15 -0.47
CA PRO A 64 -10.04 19.26 -1.60
C PRO A 64 -9.56 17.87 -2.03
N ARG A 65 -9.56 17.61 -3.34
CA ARG A 65 -8.99 16.38 -3.89
C ARG A 65 -7.47 16.43 -3.82
N LEU A 66 -6.84 15.29 -3.46
CA LEU A 66 -5.40 15.13 -3.41
C LEU A 66 -4.90 14.42 -4.68
N VAL A 67 -3.87 14.98 -5.30
CA VAL A 67 -3.13 14.33 -6.39
C VAL A 67 -1.70 14.07 -5.93
N VAL A 68 -1.27 12.82 -6.01
CA VAL A 68 0.08 12.39 -5.60
C VAL A 68 0.92 12.13 -6.85
N ALA A 69 1.94 12.94 -7.06
CA ALA A 69 2.95 12.70 -8.09
C ALA A 69 4.02 11.76 -7.53
N ALA A 70 4.14 10.58 -8.10
CA ALA A 70 4.97 9.50 -7.56
C ALA A 70 5.75 8.74 -8.64
N ALA A 71 7.02 8.42 -8.35
CA ALA A 71 7.89 7.60 -9.18
C ALA A 71 7.87 6.11 -8.79
N ALA A 72 7.29 5.77 -7.63
CA ALA A 72 7.23 4.41 -7.12
C ALA A 72 6.01 4.23 -6.19
N VAL A 73 5.54 2.99 -6.05
CA VAL A 73 4.44 2.62 -5.13
C VAL A 73 4.74 3.04 -3.69
N GLY A 74 5.99 2.91 -3.24
CA GLY A 74 6.41 3.32 -1.90
C GLY A 74 6.15 4.78 -1.56
N GLN A 75 6.10 5.69 -2.55
CA GLN A 75 5.74 7.09 -2.35
C GLN A 75 4.21 7.25 -2.13
N VAL A 76 3.38 6.57 -2.91
CA VAL A 76 1.93 6.53 -2.68
C VAL A 76 1.63 5.90 -1.31
N ARG A 77 2.34 4.81 -0.99
CA ARG A 77 2.29 4.17 0.33
C ARG A 77 2.60 5.14 1.46
N ALA A 78 3.60 6.01 1.33
CA ALA A 78 3.93 7.00 2.34
C ALA A 78 2.74 7.92 2.66
N VAL A 79 2.03 8.39 1.63
CA VAL A 79 0.82 9.20 1.80
C VAL A 79 -0.29 8.42 2.50
N LEU A 80 -0.60 7.20 2.03
CA LEU A 80 -1.67 6.38 2.61
C LEU A 80 -1.34 5.92 4.03
N ARG A 81 -0.07 5.68 4.35
CA ARG A 81 0.40 5.42 5.72
C ARG A 81 0.07 6.60 6.65
N ARG A 82 0.30 7.84 6.20
CA ARG A 82 -0.02 9.04 7.00
C ARG A 82 -1.54 9.23 7.13
N MET A 83 -2.31 9.03 6.05
CA MET A 83 -3.77 9.04 6.13
C MET A 83 -4.30 7.99 7.11
N THR A 84 -3.82 6.74 7.00
CA THR A 84 -4.19 5.67 7.93
C THR A 84 -3.88 6.04 9.37
N ARG A 85 -2.70 6.59 9.64
CA ARG A 85 -2.30 7.02 10.98
C ARG A 85 -3.18 8.13 11.53
N ARG A 86 -3.68 9.03 10.65
CA ARG A 86 -4.56 10.14 11.05
C ARG A 86 -5.98 9.69 11.31
N TYR A 87 -6.54 8.83 10.44
CA TYR A 87 -7.97 8.50 10.43
C TYR A 87 -8.31 7.18 11.13
N ALA A 88 -7.34 6.28 11.36
CA ALA A 88 -7.63 5.04 12.08
C ALA A 88 -7.90 5.32 13.56
N PRO A 89 -9.08 4.96 14.09
CA PRO A 89 -9.34 5.09 15.50
C PRO A 89 -8.44 4.17 16.33
N PRO A 90 -8.02 4.58 17.53
CA PRO A 90 -7.36 3.67 18.46
C PRO A 90 -8.29 2.48 18.76
N PRO A 91 -7.76 1.26 18.95
CA PRO A 91 -8.58 0.08 19.23
C PRO A 91 -9.55 0.25 20.40
N SER A 92 -9.15 1.01 21.43
CA SER A 92 -9.95 1.32 22.63
C SER A 92 -11.07 2.34 22.39
N ARG A 93 -11.10 3.00 21.24
CA ARG A 93 -12.08 4.06 20.90
C ARG A 93 -12.75 3.81 19.56
N ARG A 94 -13.00 2.55 19.25
CA ARG A 94 -13.67 2.18 18.00
C ARG A 94 -15.08 2.79 17.96
N PRO A 95 -15.41 3.61 16.97
CA PRO A 95 -16.75 4.20 16.85
C PRO A 95 -17.77 3.16 16.38
N ALA A 96 -19.01 3.32 16.82
CA ALA A 96 -20.11 2.36 16.52
C ALA A 96 -20.50 2.36 15.02
N ASP A 97 -20.26 3.46 14.32
CA ASP A 97 -20.54 3.63 12.90
C ASP A 97 -19.46 3.04 11.98
N LEU A 98 -18.35 2.53 12.53
CA LEU A 98 -17.35 1.79 11.76
C LEU A 98 -17.75 0.32 11.62
N ALA A 99 -17.86 -0.18 10.39
CA ALA A 99 -18.25 -1.56 10.12
C ALA A 99 -17.38 -2.59 10.86
N ALA A 100 -17.97 -3.67 11.35
CA ALA A 100 -17.35 -4.60 12.30
C ALA A 100 -16.07 -5.27 11.79
N ASP A 101 -15.95 -5.45 10.48
CA ASP A 101 -14.81 -6.05 9.79
C ASP A 101 -13.71 -5.05 9.38
N ARG A 102 -13.84 -3.77 9.81
CA ARG A 102 -12.91 -2.70 9.44
C ARG A 102 -12.25 -2.08 10.67
N THR A 103 -11.02 -1.60 10.48
CA THR A 103 -10.29 -0.85 11.52
C THR A 103 -10.00 0.60 11.08
N LEU A 104 -10.50 0.98 9.90
CA LEU A 104 -10.25 2.27 9.25
C LEU A 104 -11.52 2.71 8.50
N PRO A 105 -11.91 4.00 8.56
CA PRO A 105 -12.94 4.53 7.66
C PRO A 105 -12.44 4.55 6.21
N ASP A 106 -13.34 4.79 5.28
CA ASP A 106 -12.96 5.02 3.88
C ASP A 106 -12.02 6.20 3.78
N LEU A 107 -10.82 5.96 3.22
CA LEU A 107 -9.89 7.05 2.92
C LEU A 107 -10.40 7.85 1.72
N PRO A 108 -10.11 9.16 1.67
CA PRO A 108 -10.49 9.98 0.53
C PRO A 108 -9.82 9.46 -0.74
N PRO A 109 -10.55 9.48 -1.89
CA PRO A 109 -9.96 9.11 -3.16
C PRO A 109 -8.80 10.03 -3.53
N ILE A 110 -7.73 9.46 -4.08
CA ILE A 110 -6.58 10.20 -4.56
C ILE A 110 -6.40 10.06 -6.07
N GLY A 111 -5.95 11.13 -6.72
CA GLY A 111 -5.33 11.04 -8.04
C GLY A 111 -3.87 10.60 -7.87
N VAL A 112 -3.35 9.84 -8.82
CA VAL A 112 -1.92 9.51 -8.87
C VAL A 112 -1.40 9.92 -10.24
N LEU A 113 -0.32 10.73 -10.23
CA LEU A 113 0.44 11.07 -11.42
C LEU A 113 1.72 10.24 -11.43
N PRO A 114 1.81 9.18 -12.25
CA PRO A 114 3.03 8.42 -12.40
C PRO A 114 4.15 9.25 -13.01
N LEU A 115 5.34 9.25 -12.39
CA LEU A 115 6.51 9.98 -12.84
C LEU A 115 7.55 9.04 -13.46
N TYR A 116 8.36 9.55 -14.37
CA TYR A 116 9.52 8.86 -14.95
C TYR A 116 9.21 7.51 -15.59
N GLY A 117 8.01 7.36 -16.18
CA GLY A 117 7.58 6.12 -16.82
C GLY A 117 7.19 4.99 -15.85
N ALA A 118 7.02 5.31 -14.57
CA ALA A 118 6.51 4.35 -13.60
C ALA A 118 5.12 3.85 -14.00
N ARG A 119 4.90 2.53 -13.84
CA ARG A 119 3.56 1.94 -13.95
C ARG A 119 3.02 1.77 -12.55
N LEU A 120 2.02 2.58 -12.20
CA LEU A 120 1.41 2.58 -10.89
C LEU A 120 -0.09 2.29 -11.04
N PHE A 121 -0.54 1.15 -10.54
CA PHE A 121 -1.96 0.78 -10.49
C PHE A 121 -2.68 0.83 -11.84
N ASP A 122 -1.98 0.58 -12.95
CA ASP A 122 -2.50 0.70 -14.33
C ASP A 122 -3.17 2.05 -14.62
N LEU A 123 -2.63 3.12 -14.04
CA LEU A 123 -3.12 4.47 -14.24
C LEU A 123 -2.43 5.15 -15.43
N PRO A 124 -3.11 6.10 -16.10
CA PRO A 124 -2.50 6.88 -17.16
C PRO A 124 -1.30 7.68 -16.61
N ALA A 125 -0.23 7.78 -17.42
CA ALA A 125 0.94 8.60 -17.11
C ALA A 125 0.89 9.99 -17.74
N ASP A 126 -0.05 10.23 -18.66
CA ASP A 126 -0.24 11.54 -19.29
C ASP A 126 -0.86 12.52 -18.30
N PRO A 127 -0.25 13.69 -18.04
CA PRO A 127 -0.73 14.66 -17.08
C PRO A 127 -2.15 15.20 -17.36
N ALA A 128 -2.55 15.31 -18.63
CA ALA A 128 -3.89 15.78 -19.00
C ALA A 128 -4.95 14.70 -18.74
N GLU A 129 -4.63 13.43 -19.00
CA GLU A 129 -5.51 12.31 -18.67
C GLU A 129 -5.67 12.14 -17.16
N VAL A 130 -4.59 12.31 -16.40
CA VAL A 130 -4.65 12.32 -14.92
C VAL A 130 -5.53 13.47 -14.43
N ALA A 131 -5.38 14.68 -14.99
CA ALA A 131 -6.22 15.82 -14.64
C ALA A 131 -7.71 15.53 -14.89
N LYS A 132 -8.06 14.94 -16.03
CA LYS A 132 -9.45 14.53 -16.34
C LYS A 132 -9.95 13.46 -15.37
N ALA A 133 -9.14 12.45 -15.06
CA ALA A 133 -9.51 11.44 -14.09
C ALA A 133 -9.77 12.04 -12.70
N VAL A 134 -8.95 13.00 -12.29
CA VAL A 134 -9.12 13.68 -10.99
C VAL A 134 -10.38 14.55 -10.95
N LEU A 135 -10.75 15.21 -12.04
CA LEU A 135 -11.89 16.11 -12.08
C LEU A 135 -13.22 15.39 -12.33
N HIS A 136 -13.23 14.41 -13.22
CA HIS A 136 -14.45 13.81 -13.76
C HIS A 136 -14.51 12.30 -13.60
N GLY A 137 -13.40 11.67 -13.19
CA GLY A 137 -13.29 10.22 -13.05
C GLY A 137 -14.03 9.66 -11.85
N THR A 138 -14.10 8.34 -11.82
CA THR A 138 -14.76 7.60 -10.75
C THR A 138 -13.73 7.00 -9.77
N PRO A 139 -14.03 6.95 -8.46
CA PRO A 139 -13.16 6.29 -7.50
C PRO A 139 -13.21 4.76 -7.65
N SER A 140 -12.08 4.16 -8.01
CA SER A 140 -11.87 2.72 -7.98
C SER A 140 -11.33 2.32 -6.62
N ARG A 141 -12.14 1.63 -5.82
CA ARG A 141 -11.81 1.23 -4.46
C ARG A 141 -10.91 0.00 -4.44
N LEU A 142 -9.82 0.10 -3.70
CA LEU A 142 -8.79 -0.91 -3.55
C LEU A 142 -8.61 -1.30 -2.09
N ASP A 143 -8.11 -2.50 -1.88
CA ASP A 143 -7.76 -3.04 -0.59
C ASP A 143 -6.42 -2.46 -0.11
N LEU A 144 -6.22 -2.45 1.19
CA LEU A 144 -5.01 -1.99 1.85
C LEU A 144 -4.59 -3.02 2.88
N LEU A 145 -3.33 -3.44 2.87
CA LEU A 145 -2.80 -4.23 3.97
C LEU A 145 -2.34 -3.29 5.09
N ARG A 146 -2.83 -3.51 6.30
CA ARG A 146 -2.29 -2.86 7.50
C ARG A 146 -1.34 -3.79 8.22
N THR A 147 -0.42 -3.20 8.97
CA THR A 147 0.52 -3.96 9.82
C THR A 147 0.40 -3.57 11.29
N ASP A 148 0.72 -4.51 12.18
CA ASP A 148 0.84 -4.26 13.62
C ASP A 148 1.96 -3.26 13.98
N ALA A 149 2.85 -2.97 13.04
CA ALA A 149 3.87 -1.91 13.17
C ALA A 149 3.33 -0.51 12.82
N GLY A 150 2.03 -0.36 12.54
CA GLY A 150 1.41 0.91 12.16
C GLY A 150 1.77 1.40 10.76
N SER A 151 2.17 0.48 9.89
CA SER A 151 2.42 0.74 8.47
C SER A 151 1.30 0.17 7.59
N VAL A 152 1.39 0.44 6.30
CA VAL A 152 0.50 -0.09 5.27
C VAL A 152 1.31 -0.68 4.13
N THR A 153 0.72 -1.59 3.37
CA THR A 153 1.26 -2.17 2.14
C THR A 153 0.18 -2.10 1.07
N LEU A 154 0.52 -1.69 -0.14
CA LEU A 154 -0.42 -1.50 -1.25
C LEU A 154 -0.37 -2.65 -2.24
N ASP A 155 0.84 -2.98 -2.67
CA ASP A 155 1.10 -3.96 -3.72
C ASP A 155 1.58 -5.28 -3.13
N GLY A 156 2.59 -5.24 -2.26
CA GLY A 156 3.05 -6.43 -1.57
C GLY A 156 4.35 -6.26 -0.80
N THR A 157 4.71 -7.36 -0.14
CA THR A 157 5.95 -7.48 0.63
C THR A 157 6.70 -8.73 0.19
N PHE A 158 7.98 -8.57 -0.11
CA PHE A 158 8.94 -9.66 -0.29
C PHE A 158 9.79 -9.78 0.97
N ILE A 159 9.88 -10.98 1.57
CA ILE A 159 10.68 -11.26 2.75
C ILE A 159 11.71 -12.34 2.38
N GLY A 160 12.98 -12.02 2.54
CA GLY A 160 14.08 -12.91 2.22
C GLY A 160 15.34 -12.14 1.86
N GLY A 161 16.45 -12.88 1.72
CA GLY A 161 17.76 -12.36 1.35
C GLY A 161 18.55 -13.42 0.61
N GLU A 162 19.88 -13.27 0.56
CA GLU A 162 20.78 -14.22 -0.12
C GLU A 162 20.82 -15.60 0.53
N ALA A 163 20.62 -15.65 1.86
CA ALA A 163 20.64 -16.89 2.63
C ALA A 163 19.24 -17.35 3.05
N PRO A 164 18.96 -18.67 3.03
CA PRO A 164 17.72 -19.20 3.58
C PRO A 164 17.60 -18.88 5.08
N TRP A 165 16.42 -18.49 5.50
CA TRP A 165 16.06 -18.11 6.86
C TRP A 165 14.99 -19.04 7.43
N SER A 166 14.52 -18.83 8.67
CA SER A 166 13.52 -19.66 9.31
C SER A 166 12.47 -18.81 10.01
N ALA A 167 11.22 -19.22 9.90
CA ALA A 167 10.08 -18.55 10.54
C ALA A 167 8.88 -19.49 10.66
N ARG A 168 7.93 -19.12 11.54
CA ARG A 168 6.56 -19.56 11.42
C ARG A 168 5.82 -18.57 10.51
N VAL A 169 5.24 -19.09 9.43
CA VAL A 169 4.37 -18.31 8.52
C VAL A 169 2.97 -18.91 8.57
N GLU A 170 1.99 -18.11 8.94
CA GLU A 170 0.61 -18.55 9.15
C GLU A 170 -0.37 -17.57 8.50
N VAL A 171 -1.25 -18.08 7.66
CA VAL A 171 -2.31 -17.34 6.96
C VAL A 171 -3.64 -17.80 7.53
N ASP A 172 -4.35 -16.91 8.24
CA ASP A 172 -5.51 -17.25 9.06
C ASP A 172 -5.21 -18.50 9.92
N ASP A 173 -5.83 -19.66 9.63
CA ASP A 173 -5.58 -20.91 10.36
C ASP A 173 -4.65 -21.89 9.62
N THR A 174 -4.01 -21.45 8.52
CA THR A 174 -3.15 -22.29 7.69
C THR A 174 -1.68 -21.99 7.89
N VAL A 175 -0.91 -22.96 8.35
CA VAL A 175 0.54 -22.85 8.50
C VAL A 175 1.23 -23.20 7.18
N LEU A 176 1.99 -22.25 6.62
CA LEU A 176 2.78 -22.44 5.40
C LEU A 176 4.23 -22.84 5.66
N ALA A 177 4.79 -22.43 6.81
CA ALA A 177 6.11 -22.83 7.24
C ALA A 177 6.20 -22.88 8.77
N GLU A 178 6.97 -23.84 9.28
CA GLU A 178 7.29 -23.97 10.70
C GLU A 178 8.71 -23.45 11.00
N PRO A 179 9.01 -23.04 12.26
CA PRO A 179 10.30 -22.44 12.61
C PRO A 179 11.53 -23.33 12.37
N HIS A 180 11.34 -24.65 12.26
CA HIS A 180 12.43 -25.59 11.97
C HIS A 180 12.72 -25.77 10.48
N GLU A 181 11.87 -25.23 9.61
CA GLU A 181 12.04 -25.29 8.16
C GLU A 181 12.88 -24.11 7.65
N ARG A 182 13.58 -24.33 6.54
CA ARG A 182 14.34 -23.27 5.87
C ARG A 182 13.47 -22.66 4.77
N ILE A 183 13.38 -21.35 4.75
CA ILE A 183 12.63 -20.56 3.78
C ILE A 183 13.63 -19.82 2.89
N ALA A 184 13.49 -19.91 1.57
CA ALA A 184 14.27 -19.11 0.63
C ALA A 184 13.65 -17.72 0.42
N ALA A 185 12.31 -17.66 0.31
CA ALA A 185 11.58 -16.41 0.13
C ALA A 185 10.14 -16.56 0.64
N CYS A 186 9.57 -15.46 1.09
CA CYS A 186 8.14 -15.34 1.36
C CYS A 186 7.61 -14.08 0.69
N VAL A 187 6.47 -14.19 0.00
CA VAL A 187 5.77 -13.08 -0.61
C VAL A 187 4.40 -12.94 0.04
N ILE A 188 4.02 -11.72 0.34
CA ILE A 188 2.67 -11.33 0.76
C ILE A 188 2.19 -10.35 -0.30
N GLY A 189 1.24 -10.75 -1.13
CA GLY A 189 0.72 -9.98 -2.26
C GLY A 189 -0.68 -9.43 -2.00
N ASN A 190 -0.93 -8.23 -2.47
CA ASN A 190 -2.23 -7.59 -2.59
C ASN A 190 -2.45 -7.08 -4.02
N GLY A 191 -1.38 -6.95 -4.81
CA GLY A 191 -1.33 -6.60 -6.21
C GLY A 191 -0.22 -7.39 -6.94
N ASP A 192 0.07 -7.00 -8.19
CA ASP A 192 0.96 -7.76 -9.08
C ASP A 192 2.46 -7.52 -8.87
N GLY A 193 2.86 -6.58 -8.01
CA GLY A 193 4.26 -6.13 -7.90
C GLY A 193 5.26 -7.20 -7.51
N TYR A 194 4.81 -8.22 -6.80
CA TYR A 194 5.64 -9.36 -6.38
C TYR A 194 5.10 -10.71 -6.89
N ALA A 195 4.27 -10.68 -7.92
CA ALA A 195 3.71 -11.90 -8.51
C ALA A 195 4.80 -12.83 -9.04
N THR A 196 5.93 -12.29 -9.51
CA THR A 196 7.06 -13.05 -10.03
C THR A 196 8.36 -12.59 -9.37
N VAL A 197 9.12 -13.53 -8.79
CA VAL A 197 10.45 -13.32 -8.23
C VAL A 197 11.42 -14.26 -8.93
N ASP A 198 12.51 -13.73 -9.49
CA ASP A 198 13.51 -14.48 -10.26
C ASP A 198 12.90 -15.40 -11.34
N GLY A 199 11.84 -14.93 -12.00
CA GLY A 199 11.14 -15.67 -13.05
C GLY A 199 10.20 -16.78 -12.54
N LEU A 200 10.09 -16.98 -11.23
CA LEU A 200 9.17 -17.92 -10.61
C LEU A 200 7.85 -17.20 -10.25
N PRO A 201 6.69 -17.71 -10.68
CA PRO A 201 5.40 -17.15 -10.30
C PRO A 201 5.11 -17.48 -8.83
N PHE A 202 5.29 -16.52 -7.95
CA PHE A 202 4.99 -16.67 -6.51
C PHE A 202 3.50 -16.55 -6.26
N VAL A 203 2.92 -15.43 -6.65
CA VAL A 203 1.50 -15.13 -6.47
C VAL A 203 0.89 -14.89 -7.86
N PRO A 204 0.14 -15.85 -8.41
CA PRO A 204 -0.53 -15.63 -9.68
C PRO A 204 -1.78 -14.75 -9.48
N ALA A 205 -1.83 -13.63 -10.20
CA ALA A 205 -3.02 -12.80 -10.35
C ALA A 205 -3.68 -12.32 -9.03
N ALA A 206 -2.91 -11.66 -8.15
CA ALA A 206 -3.49 -10.99 -7.00
C ALA A 206 -4.46 -9.88 -7.48
N ASP A 207 -5.68 -9.87 -6.94
CA ASP A 207 -6.68 -8.83 -7.21
C ASP A 207 -6.74 -7.86 -6.03
N PRO A 208 -6.30 -6.59 -6.18
CA PRO A 208 -6.27 -5.63 -5.10
C PRO A 208 -7.66 -5.16 -4.63
N ALA A 209 -8.74 -5.78 -5.04
CA ALA A 209 -10.10 -5.40 -4.69
C ALA A 209 -10.99 -6.56 -4.22
N ASP A 210 -10.46 -7.77 -4.08
CA ASP A 210 -11.24 -8.96 -3.73
C ASP A 210 -11.36 -9.24 -2.22
N GLY A 211 -10.68 -8.46 -1.40
CA GLY A 211 -10.72 -8.57 0.06
C GLY A 211 -9.87 -9.70 0.63
N MET A 212 -8.87 -10.17 -0.13
CA MET A 212 -7.95 -11.24 0.26
C MET A 212 -6.51 -10.81 0.02
N LEU A 213 -5.59 -11.37 0.79
CA LEU A 213 -4.16 -11.32 0.51
C LEU A 213 -3.68 -12.70 0.04
N ASP A 214 -2.69 -12.70 -0.82
CA ASP A 214 -2.07 -13.91 -1.35
C ASP A 214 -0.69 -14.09 -0.72
N VAL A 215 -0.41 -15.28 -0.19
CA VAL A 215 0.87 -15.59 0.44
C VAL A 215 1.52 -16.78 -0.23
N ALA A 216 2.79 -16.65 -0.54
CA ALA A 216 3.59 -17.75 -1.06
C ALA A 216 4.91 -17.87 -0.31
N VAL A 217 5.28 -19.10 0.07
CA VAL A 217 6.53 -19.42 0.75
C VAL A 217 7.30 -20.41 -0.09
N ALA A 218 8.55 -20.07 -0.43
CA ALA A 218 9.48 -20.94 -1.12
C ALA A 218 10.35 -21.71 -0.13
N VAL A 219 10.16 -23.02 -0.06
CA VAL A 219 10.87 -23.91 0.86
C VAL A 219 11.87 -24.78 0.07
N PRO A 220 13.17 -24.67 0.31
CA PRO A 220 14.15 -25.56 -0.28
C PRO A 220 13.97 -26.99 0.24
N VAL A 221 13.78 -27.94 -0.65
CA VAL A 221 13.62 -29.36 -0.31
C VAL A 221 14.63 -30.22 -1.07
N LYS A 222 15.04 -31.33 -0.48
CA LYS A 222 15.90 -32.34 -1.15
C LYS A 222 15.04 -33.50 -1.58
N VAL A 223 14.94 -33.73 -2.90
CA VAL A 223 14.25 -34.88 -3.45
C VAL A 223 15.26 -35.74 -4.22
N ARG A 224 15.51 -36.95 -3.76
CA ARG A 224 16.44 -37.92 -4.40
C ARG A 224 17.80 -37.32 -4.76
N ARG A 225 18.44 -36.57 -3.84
CA ARG A 225 19.72 -35.85 -3.99
C ARG A 225 19.69 -34.61 -4.90
N GLN A 226 18.52 -34.19 -5.40
CA GLN A 226 18.38 -32.92 -6.13
C GLN A 226 17.80 -31.87 -5.22
N ALA A 227 18.37 -30.67 -5.26
CA ALA A 227 17.77 -29.50 -4.63
C ALA A 227 16.58 -29.05 -5.47
N ARG A 228 15.44 -28.84 -4.84
CA ARG A 228 14.21 -28.29 -5.44
C ARG A 228 13.64 -27.21 -4.52
N VAL A 229 12.77 -26.42 -5.06
CA VAL A 229 11.97 -25.46 -4.29
C VAL A 229 10.52 -25.92 -4.32
N GLU A 230 9.95 -26.13 -3.15
CA GLU A 230 8.52 -26.33 -2.96
C GLU A 230 7.90 -24.97 -2.72
N LEU A 231 6.87 -24.63 -3.50
CA LEU A 231 6.14 -23.37 -3.37
C LEU A 231 4.79 -23.64 -2.69
N ARG A 232 4.65 -23.24 -1.45
CA ARG A 232 3.41 -23.32 -0.67
C ARG A 232 2.65 -22.02 -0.77
N ARG A 233 1.36 -22.07 -1.01
CA ARG A 233 0.49 -20.90 -1.19
C ARG A 233 -0.75 -21.00 -0.34
N ALA A 234 -1.21 -19.86 0.14
CA ALA A 234 -2.52 -19.70 0.76
C ALA A 234 -3.07 -18.31 0.45
N ARG A 235 -4.39 -18.19 0.51
CA ARG A 235 -5.10 -16.92 0.50
C ARG A 235 -5.85 -16.77 1.80
N GLY A 236 -5.88 -15.55 2.34
CA GLY A 236 -6.52 -15.28 3.61
C GLY A 236 -6.78 -13.80 3.83
N ARG A 237 -7.25 -13.47 5.01
CA ARG A 237 -7.50 -12.08 5.43
C ARG A 237 -6.37 -11.51 6.28
N ALA A 238 -5.58 -12.38 6.87
CA ALA A 238 -4.43 -12.01 7.68
C ALA A 238 -3.30 -13.01 7.52
N VAL A 239 -2.07 -12.51 7.63
CA VAL A 239 -0.87 -13.34 7.68
C VAL A 239 0.02 -12.87 8.81
N SER A 240 0.65 -13.80 9.50
CA SER A 240 1.70 -13.52 10.46
C SER A 240 3.00 -14.21 10.06
N VAL A 241 4.10 -13.48 10.18
CA VAL A 241 5.46 -13.99 9.97
C VAL A 241 6.24 -13.76 11.26
N ALA A 242 6.68 -14.86 11.89
CA ALA A 242 7.47 -14.84 13.11
C ALA A 242 8.88 -15.39 12.80
N PRO A 243 9.84 -14.54 12.41
CA PRO A 243 11.18 -14.98 12.07
C PRO A 243 11.92 -15.46 13.32
N VAL A 244 12.81 -16.45 13.15
CA VAL A 244 13.71 -16.93 14.21
C VAL A 244 14.87 -15.95 14.38
N ASP A 245 15.43 -15.48 13.27
CA ASP A 245 16.50 -14.49 13.20
C ASP A 245 16.06 -13.30 12.35
N GLU A 246 16.83 -12.23 12.38
CA GLU A 246 16.58 -11.07 11.53
C GLU A 246 16.58 -11.43 10.06
N VAL A 247 15.61 -10.91 9.31
CA VAL A 247 15.51 -11.13 7.86
C VAL A 247 15.20 -9.82 7.13
N PRO A 248 15.87 -9.53 6.01
CA PRO A 248 15.54 -8.38 5.19
C PRO A 248 14.18 -8.55 4.53
N PHE A 249 13.50 -7.43 4.28
CA PHE A 249 12.28 -7.41 3.49
C PHE A 249 12.19 -6.14 2.64
N LEU A 250 11.39 -6.21 1.59
CA LEU A 250 10.98 -5.09 0.74
C LEU A 250 9.46 -4.97 0.82
N ASP A 251 8.97 -3.81 1.23
CA ASP A 251 7.55 -3.52 1.38
C ASP A 251 7.19 -2.36 0.45
N ASP A 252 6.47 -2.63 -0.64
CA ASP A 252 6.25 -1.69 -1.74
C ASP A 252 7.55 -1.04 -2.25
N GLY A 253 8.62 -1.83 -2.36
CA GLY A 253 9.95 -1.37 -2.76
C GLY A 253 10.75 -0.65 -1.67
N VAL A 254 10.21 -0.50 -0.46
CA VAL A 254 10.93 0.11 0.69
C VAL A 254 11.62 -0.97 1.50
N ALA A 255 12.94 -0.90 1.58
CA ALA A 255 13.75 -1.85 2.32
C ALA A 255 13.59 -1.70 3.84
N GLY A 256 13.65 -2.84 4.53
CA GLY A 256 13.60 -2.92 5.98
C GLY A 256 14.15 -4.24 6.51
N THR A 257 14.14 -4.40 7.85
CA THR A 257 14.52 -5.63 8.54
C THR A 257 13.40 -6.08 9.45
N LEU A 258 13.02 -7.34 9.34
CA LEU A 258 12.05 -7.99 10.21
C LEU A 258 12.80 -8.67 11.35
N THR A 259 12.70 -8.10 12.55
CA THR A 259 13.42 -8.56 13.76
C THR A 259 12.52 -9.28 14.75
N ARG A 260 11.22 -9.27 14.54
CA ARG A 260 10.20 -9.87 15.41
C ARG A 260 8.96 -10.23 14.59
N LYS A 261 8.05 -10.99 15.20
CA LYS A 261 6.74 -11.29 14.59
C LYS A 261 6.10 -10.01 14.06
N ARG A 262 5.60 -10.09 12.83
CA ARG A 262 4.78 -9.06 12.18
C ARG A 262 3.55 -9.69 11.58
N SER A 263 2.45 -8.97 11.68
CA SER A 263 1.18 -9.36 11.07
C SER A 263 0.75 -8.32 10.06
N TRP A 264 0.19 -8.81 8.95
CA TRP A 264 -0.52 -8.02 7.95
C TRP A 264 -1.97 -8.50 7.91
N TRP A 265 -2.90 -7.58 7.78
CA TRP A 265 -4.31 -7.89 7.59
C TRP A 265 -4.93 -6.95 6.57
N ILE A 266 -5.98 -7.45 5.89
CA ILE A 266 -6.66 -6.72 4.83
C ILE A 266 -7.64 -5.70 5.39
N GLU A 267 -7.59 -4.47 4.90
CA GLU A 267 -8.66 -3.46 5.02
C GLU A 267 -9.35 -3.34 3.68
N ARG A 268 -10.52 -3.97 3.58
CA ARG A 268 -11.23 -4.10 2.32
C ARG A 268 -11.68 -2.76 1.79
N ARG A 269 -11.35 -2.46 0.51
CA ARG A 269 -11.79 -1.28 -0.23
C ARG A 269 -11.63 0.03 0.55
N SER A 270 -10.59 0.12 1.37
CA SER A 270 -10.41 1.24 2.31
C SER A 270 -9.82 2.49 1.67
N TRP A 271 -9.20 2.37 0.50
CA TRP A 271 -8.68 3.50 -0.24
C TRP A 271 -9.13 3.46 -1.69
N ALA A 272 -8.96 4.56 -2.43
CA ALA A 272 -9.38 4.60 -3.82
C ALA A 272 -8.44 5.45 -4.67
N VAL A 273 -8.27 5.04 -5.94
CA VAL A 273 -7.68 5.86 -7.00
C VAL A 273 -8.76 6.40 -7.91
N LEU A 274 -8.57 7.63 -8.39
CA LEU A 274 -9.44 8.22 -9.39
C LEU A 274 -9.04 7.72 -10.78
N ARG A 275 -9.97 7.08 -11.48
CA ARG A 275 -9.78 6.53 -12.83
C ARG A 275 -10.66 7.28 -13.83
N PRO A 276 -10.23 7.38 -15.12
CA PRO A 276 -11.05 7.96 -16.19
C PRO A 276 -12.42 7.33 -16.33
#